data_5f84fcd2dfea5ac6d7220ef1e365abba
#
_entry.id   5f84fcd2dfea5ac6d7220ef1e365abba
#
_cell.length_a   1.000
_cell.length_b   1.000
_cell.length_c   1.000
_cell.angle_alpha   90.00
_cell.angle_beta   90.00
_cell.angle_gamma   90.00
#
_symmetry.space_group_name_H-M   'P 1'
#
loop_
_entity.id
_entity.type
_entity.pdbx_description
1 polymer ?
#
loop_
_entity_poly.entity_id
_entity_poly.type
_entity_poly.pdbx_seq_one_letter_code
_entity_poly.pdbx_strand_id
1 'polypeptide(L)'
;MDLLMVRDRETGRFLYTERLERRPGETPWEYVRRSVRREARIRERFKAERLQVIVGWGAGSVEEFLESYPEYGPVQKNDGEAESSAGQ
;
A
#
# COMPACT_ATOMS: atom_id res chain seq x y z
N MET A 1 3.89 13.77 -4.37
CA MET A 1 2.96 12.73 -4.81
C MET A 1 3.19 11.48 -3.98
N ASP A 2 2.12 10.95 -3.43
CA ASP A 2 2.19 9.80 -2.55
C ASP A 2 1.06 8.85 -2.88
N LEU A 3 1.17 7.60 -2.43
CA LEU A 3 0.18 6.58 -2.75
C LEU A 3 -0.34 5.94 -1.46
N LEU A 4 -1.65 5.99 -1.28
CA LEU A 4 -2.32 5.35 -0.16
C LEU A 4 -2.86 4.01 -0.67
N MET A 5 -2.51 2.92 0.02
CA MET A 5 -2.81 1.56 -0.45
C MET A 5 -3.41 0.73 0.65
N VAL A 6 -4.32 -0.18 0.27
CA VAL A 6 -4.83 -1.21 1.17
C VAL A 6 -4.46 -2.57 0.58
N ARG A 7 -3.73 -3.36 1.36
CA ARG A 7 -3.20 -4.64 0.93
C ARG A 7 -3.80 -5.76 1.78
N ASP A 8 -4.18 -6.84 1.11
CA ASP A 8 -4.60 -8.06 1.80
C ASP A 8 -3.35 -8.84 2.20
N ARG A 9 -3.13 -9.02 3.50
CA ARG A 9 -1.92 -9.69 4.01
C ARG A 9 -1.84 -11.14 3.61
N GLU A 10 -2.99 -11.78 3.41
CA GLU A 10 -3.02 -13.22 3.08
C GLU A 10 -2.62 -13.49 1.64
N THR A 11 -3.03 -12.62 0.73
CA THR A 11 -2.77 -12.82 -0.69
C THR A 11 -1.70 -11.92 -1.24
N GLY A 12 -1.43 -10.81 -0.57
CA GLY A 12 -0.52 -9.78 -1.08
C GLY A 12 -1.16 -8.89 -2.12
N ARG A 13 -2.47 -9.01 -2.35
CA ARG A 13 -3.14 -8.21 -3.37
C ARG A 13 -3.49 -6.84 -2.83
N PHE A 14 -3.37 -5.84 -3.70
CA PHE A 14 -3.75 -4.47 -3.38
C PHE A 14 -5.20 -4.30 -3.78
N LEU A 15 -6.06 -4.08 -2.77
CA LEU A 15 -7.50 -4.01 -2.96
C LEU A 15 -8.00 -2.60 -3.23
N TYR A 16 -7.22 -1.60 -2.82
CA TYR A 16 -7.60 -0.21 -2.98
C TYR A 16 -6.34 0.64 -3.06
N THR A 17 -6.33 1.61 -3.96
CA THR A 17 -5.23 2.57 -4.07
C THR A 17 -5.82 3.96 -4.31
N GLU A 18 -5.13 4.97 -3.78
CA GLU A 18 -5.54 6.35 -3.95
C GLU A 18 -4.30 7.22 -4.02
N ARG A 19 -4.18 8.02 -5.07
CA ARG A 19 -3.06 8.95 -5.20
C ARG A 19 -3.34 10.21 -4.42
N LEU A 20 -2.32 10.66 -3.71
CA LEU A 20 -2.38 11.91 -2.95
C LEU A 20 -1.40 12.89 -3.58
N GLU A 21 -1.91 14.06 -3.97
CA GLU A 21 -1.08 15.10 -4.57
C GLU A 21 -1.40 16.43 -3.93
N ARG A 22 -0.38 17.26 -3.81
CA ARG A 22 -0.57 18.60 -3.29
C ARG A 22 -1.39 19.42 -4.28
N ARG A 23 -2.40 20.12 -3.77
CA ARG A 23 -3.27 20.95 -4.57
C ARG A 23 -2.61 22.29 -4.85
N PRO A 24 -2.97 22.96 -5.96
CA PRO A 24 -2.48 24.32 -6.21
C PRO A 24 -2.82 25.23 -5.03
N GLY A 25 -1.84 25.98 -4.55
CA GLY A 25 -2.02 26.88 -3.42
C GLY A 25 -1.97 26.22 -2.05
N GLU A 26 -1.91 24.91 -1.98
CA GLU A 26 -1.82 24.19 -0.71
C GLU A 26 -0.37 24.22 -0.22
N THR A 27 -0.16 24.61 1.04
CA THR A 27 1.17 24.56 1.63
C THR A 27 1.55 23.11 1.91
N PRO A 28 2.87 22.81 2.00
CA PRO A 28 3.28 21.43 2.38
C PRO A 28 2.64 20.97 3.69
N TRP A 29 2.50 21.88 4.65
CA TRP A 29 1.90 21.56 5.94
C TRP A 29 0.42 21.20 5.81
N GLU A 30 -0.32 21.95 4.99
CA GLU A 30 -1.72 21.67 4.72
C GLU A 30 -1.90 20.33 4.02
N TYR A 31 -0.98 20.02 3.09
CA TYR A 31 -0.99 18.73 2.40
C TYR A 31 -0.77 17.57 3.38
N VAL A 32 0.20 17.70 4.29
CA VAL A 32 0.47 16.65 5.28
C VAL A 32 -0.76 16.41 6.15
N ARG A 33 -1.38 17.48 6.60
CA ARG A 33 -2.57 17.37 7.44
C ARG A 33 -3.72 16.68 6.72
N ARG A 34 -3.92 17.02 5.47
CA ARG A 34 -4.97 16.40 4.65
C ARG A 34 -4.67 14.92 4.43
N SER A 35 -3.41 14.59 4.18
CA SER A 35 -2.98 13.21 3.97
C SER A 35 -3.19 12.37 5.22
N VAL A 36 -2.86 12.90 6.39
CA VAL A 36 -3.05 12.18 7.65
C VAL A 36 -4.53 11.92 7.91
N ARG A 37 -5.38 12.90 7.64
CA ARG A 37 -6.82 12.71 7.80
C ARG A 37 -7.36 11.65 6.85
N ARG A 38 -6.87 11.67 5.61
CA ARG A 38 -7.32 10.69 4.62
C ARG A 38 -6.89 9.29 5.02
N GLU A 39 -5.65 9.15 5.48
CA GLU A 39 -5.15 7.87 5.95
C GLU A 39 -6.00 7.34 7.12
N ALA A 40 -6.37 8.22 8.06
CA ALA A 40 -7.18 7.82 9.20
C ALA A 40 -8.55 7.29 8.76
N ARG A 41 -9.16 7.94 7.76
CA ARG A 41 -10.44 7.48 7.22
C ARG A 41 -10.33 6.13 6.54
N ILE A 42 -9.25 5.93 5.80
CA ILE A 42 -9.04 4.66 5.11
C ILE A 42 -8.79 3.55 6.13
N ARG A 43 -8.03 3.82 7.19
CA ARG A 43 -7.81 2.84 8.24
C ARG A 43 -9.12 2.46 8.93
N GLU A 44 -9.99 3.41 9.14
CA GLU A 44 -11.29 3.14 9.74
C GLU A 44 -12.16 2.29 8.83
N ARG A 45 -12.14 2.58 7.53
CA ARG A 45 -12.95 1.86 6.56
C ARG A 45 -12.45 0.43 6.33
N PHE A 46 -11.13 0.22 6.35
CA PHE A 46 -10.50 -1.06 6.05
C PHE A 46 -9.79 -1.60 7.30
N LYS A 47 -10.52 -1.73 8.39
CA LYS A 47 -9.89 -2.06 9.68
C LYS A 47 -9.86 -3.55 9.99
N ALA A 48 -10.32 -4.42 9.09
CA ALA A 48 -10.19 -5.86 9.28
C ALA A 48 -8.72 -6.23 9.43
N GLU A 49 -8.44 -7.18 10.33
CA GLU A 49 -7.07 -7.49 10.72
C GLU A 49 -6.21 -7.98 9.56
N ARG A 50 -6.82 -8.66 8.58
CA ARG A 50 -6.08 -9.14 7.43
C ARG A 50 -5.72 -8.03 6.44
N LEU A 51 -6.27 -6.83 6.61
CA LEU A 51 -6.02 -5.70 5.71
C LEU A 51 -4.95 -4.81 6.30
N GLN A 52 -4.09 -4.31 5.43
CA GLN A 52 -2.97 -3.48 5.81
C GLN A 52 -3.02 -2.18 5.02
N VAL A 53 -3.05 -1.06 5.74
CA VAL A 53 -3.03 0.26 5.10
C VAL A 53 -1.58 0.73 5.06
N ILE A 54 -1.12 1.08 3.86
CA ILE A 54 0.27 1.48 3.62
C ILE A 54 0.27 2.82 2.90
N VAL A 55 1.18 3.71 3.30
CA VAL A 55 1.40 4.94 2.57
C VAL A 55 2.78 4.85 1.92
N GLY A 56 2.79 4.93 0.57
CA GLY A 56 4.03 4.94 -0.18
C GLY A 56 4.42 6.38 -0.49
N TRP A 57 5.30 6.94 0.34
CA TRP A 57 5.75 8.32 0.16
C TRP A 57 6.61 8.40 -1.09
N GLY A 58 6.23 9.33 -1.98
CA GLY A 58 6.95 9.52 -3.22
C GLY A 58 6.58 8.56 -4.34
N ALA A 59 5.72 7.59 -4.07
CA ALA A 59 5.32 6.60 -5.07
C ALA A 59 4.11 7.11 -5.85
N GLY A 60 4.14 6.95 -7.16
CA GLY A 60 3.01 7.31 -8.02
C GLY A 60 2.15 6.13 -8.41
N SER A 61 2.60 4.91 -8.14
CA SER A 61 1.87 3.69 -8.52
C SER A 61 2.33 2.54 -7.63
N VAL A 62 1.53 1.46 -7.64
CA VAL A 62 1.89 0.23 -6.91
C VAL A 62 3.19 -0.33 -7.47
N GLU A 63 3.37 -0.29 -8.79
CA GLU A 63 4.59 -0.79 -9.41
C GLU A 63 5.82 -0.06 -8.91
N GLU A 64 5.74 1.28 -8.83
CA GLU A 64 6.84 2.09 -8.30
C GLU A 64 7.13 1.74 -6.85
N PHE A 65 6.08 1.60 -6.05
CA PHE A 65 6.23 1.26 -4.65
C PHE A 65 6.92 -0.11 -4.49
N LEU A 66 6.52 -1.08 -5.30
CA LEU A 66 7.06 -2.44 -5.20
C LEU A 66 8.52 -2.53 -5.66
N GLU A 67 8.98 -1.58 -6.48
CA GLU A 67 10.39 -1.53 -6.85
C GLU A 67 11.26 -1.27 -5.62
N SER A 68 10.77 -0.42 -4.71
CA SER A 68 11.52 -0.11 -3.48
C SER A 68 11.24 -1.09 -2.36
N TYR A 69 10.05 -1.70 -2.35
CA TYR A 69 9.61 -2.58 -1.25
C TYR A 69 8.99 -3.85 -1.83
N PRO A 70 9.82 -4.71 -2.47
CA PRO A 70 9.28 -5.92 -3.12
C PRO A 70 8.65 -6.92 -2.16
N GLU A 71 8.95 -6.81 -0.86
CA GLU A 71 8.37 -7.71 0.15
C GLU A 71 6.86 -7.55 0.27
N TYR A 72 6.30 -6.45 -0.22
CA TYR A 72 4.85 -6.23 -0.21
C TYR A 72 4.16 -6.80 -1.44
N GLY A 73 4.89 -7.47 -2.32
CA GLY A 73 4.30 -8.10 -3.50
C GLY A 73 3.39 -9.27 -3.15
N PRO A 74 2.85 -9.93 -4.19
CA PRO A 74 1.95 -11.07 -3.95
C PRO A 74 2.60 -12.16 -3.12
N VAL A 75 1.82 -12.77 -2.24
CA VAL A 75 2.29 -13.88 -1.41
C VAL A 75 2.42 -15.12 -2.31
N GLN A 76 3.63 -15.78 -2.31
CA GLN A 76 3.90 -16.99 -3.08
C GLN A 76 3.63 -18.19 -2.20
N LYS A 77 2.79 -19.08 -2.65
CA LYS A 77 2.51 -20.29 -1.90
C LYS A 77 3.40 -21.39 -2.42
N ASN A 78 3.73 -21.81 -2.46
CA ASN A 78 4.57 -22.80 -2.91
C ASN A 78 4.88 -23.44 -2.77
N ASP A 79 5.14 -23.12 -2.78
CA ASP A 79 5.48 -23.43 -2.50
C ASP A 79 5.77 -23.94 -2.53
N GLY A 80 5.92 -24.32 -2.54
CA GLY A 80 6.10 -24.50 -2.16
C GLY A 80 6.12 -24.66 -2.64
N GLU A 81 6.33 -24.54 -2.68
CA GLU A 81 6.33 -24.47 -2.69
C GLU A 81 6.57 -24.47 -3.19
N ALA A 82 6.92 -24.92 -3.31
CA ALA A 82 7.13 -24.76 -3.30
C ALA A 82 7.48 -24.87 -3.64
N GLU A 83 7.80 -25.25 -3.74
CA GLU A 83 8.04 -25.26 -3.45
C GLU A 83 8.47 -25.35 -3.63
N SER A 84 8.70 -25.91 -3.78
CA SER A 84 9.01 -26.03 -3.46
C SER A 84 9.34 -26.29 -3.87
N SER A 85 9.65 -26.59 -3.99
CA SER A 85 9.90 -26.82 -3.77
C SER A 85 10.13 -27.01 -4.06
N ALA A 86 10.42 -27.27 -4.19
CA ALA A 86 10.55 -27.37 -3.90
C ALA A 86 10.65 -27.40 -4.06
N GLY A 87 10.82 -27.73 -4.20
CA GLY A 87 10.87 -27.54 -3.64
C GLY A 87 10.89 -27.50 -3.90
N GLN A 88 11.22 -27.73 -4.03
CA GLN A 88 11.19 -27.58 -3.66
C GLN A 88 11.21 -27.63 -3.54
#